data_53fd54c2ba9c89433ec79d025e4162a1
#
_entry.id   53fd54c2ba9c89433ec79d025e4162a1
#
_cell.length_a   1.000
_cell.length_b   1.000
_cell.length_c   1.000
_cell.angle_alpha   90.00
_cell.angle_beta   90.00
_cell.angle_gamma   90.00
#
_symmetry.space_group_name_H-M   'P 1'
#
loop_
_entity.id
_entity.type
_entity.pdbx_description
1 polymer ?
#
loop_
_entity_poly.entity_id
_entity_poly.type
_entity_poly.pdbx_seq_one_letter_code
_entity_poly.pdbx_strand_id
1 'polypeptide(L)'
;IDIVSTQAGYYGIRSSIAKPKVKEMLKRLGLWDKRNDQARTLSGGYKRRLMIAKALIHEPKLLILDEPTAGVDIELRREMWEFLKEINNNGTTIILTTHYLEEAEQLCRNIGIIDHGEIIADTSMRDLLRKLDVQGFVLDLENPLDELPNIDGFEIRLEDPYTLVTAVDKSKSINDLFGQLNTLGITVKSMRNESNRLEELFIDMVKTY
;
A
#
# COMPACT_ATOMS: atom_id res chain seq x y z
N ILE A 1 10.28 -18.57 20.03
CA ILE A 1 11.34 -17.62 20.46
C ILE A 1 12.72 -18.09 20.05
N ASP A 2 13.01 -19.39 20.19
CA ASP A 2 14.37 -19.95 19.99
C ASP A 2 14.92 -19.75 18.58
N ILE A 3 14.08 -19.86 17.55
CA ILE A 3 14.51 -19.69 16.14
C ILE A 3 15.15 -18.32 15.91
N VAL A 4 14.51 -17.24 16.39
CA VAL A 4 15.03 -15.88 16.20
C VAL A 4 16.24 -15.61 17.11
N SER A 5 16.24 -16.19 18.32
CA SER A 5 17.40 -16.12 19.22
C SER A 5 18.62 -16.85 18.66
N THR A 6 18.41 -18.02 18.07
CA THR A 6 19.48 -18.79 17.39
C THR A 6 20.03 -18.01 16.20
N GLN A 7 19.13 -17.39 15.40
CA GLN A 7 19.53 -16.53 14.29
C GLN A 7 20.42 -15.37 14.77
N ALA A 8 20.03 -14.69 15.84
CA ALA A 8 20.86 -13.64 16.46
C ALA A 8 22.26 -14.16 16.85
N GLY A 9 22.32 -15.39 17.39
CA GLY A 9 23.57 -16.05 17.72
C GLY A 9 24.49 -16.29 16.52
N TYR A 10 23.93 -16.66 15.36
CA TYR A 10 24.72 -16.84 14.11
C TYR A 10 25.39 -15.52 13.66
N TYR A 11 24.78 -14.38 13.97
CA TYR A 11 25.36 -13.07 13.71
C TYR A 11 26.21 -12.52 14.88
N GLY A 12 26.57 -13.37 15.86
CA GLY A 12 27.45 -13.00 16.97
C GLY A 12 26.79 -12.12 18.05
N ILE A 13 25.47 -11.98 18.04
CA ILE A 13 24.75 -11.17 19.03
C ILE A 13 24.66 -11.97 20.34
N ARG A 14 25.26 -11.44 21.42
CA ARG A 14 25.21 -12.08 22.73
C ARG A 14 23.78 -12.26 23.22
N SER A 15 23.50 -13.40 23.86
CA SER A 15 22.15 -13.77 24.34
C SER A 15 21.51 -12.71 25.25
N SER A 16 22.31 -12.01 26.07
CA SER A 16 21.83 -10.91 26.91
C SER A 16 21.30 -9.71 26.13
N ILE A 17 21.84 -9.46 24.92
CA ILE A 17 21.39 -8.42 23.99
C ILE A 17 20.26 -8.96 23.09
N ALA A 18 20.38 -10.20 22.61
CA ALA A 18 19.43 -10.79 21.70
C ALA A 18 18.03 -10.97 22.34
N LYS A 19 17.94 -11.47 23.57
CA LYS A 19 16.67 -11.75 24.24
C LYS A 19 15.69 -10.59 24.27
N PRO A 20 16.06 -9.38 24.73
CA PRO A 20 15.15 -8.21 24.72
C PRO A 20 14.77 -7.80 23.30
N LYS A 21 15.71 -7.80 22.33
CA LYS A 21 15.45 -7.50 20.92
C LYS A 21 14.48 -8.48 20.30
N VAL A 22 14.66 -9.78 20.53
CA VAL A 22 13.75 -10.84 20.02
C VAL A 22 12.36 -10.65 20.62
N LYS A 23 12.23 -10.37 21.90
CA LYS A 23 10.94 -10.13 22.56
C LYS A 23 10.20 -8.95 21.92
N GLU A 24 10.89 -7.84 21.71
CA GLU A 24 10.33 -6.65 21.08
C GLU A 24 9.92 -6.92 19.63
N MET A 25 10.80 -7.53 18.84
CA MET A 25 10.55 -7.91 17.45
C MET A 25 9.32 -8.81 17.29
N LEU A 26 9.22 -9.86 18.14
CA LEU A 26 8.07 -10.76 18.10
C LEU A 26 6.76 -10.07 18.49
N LYS A 27 6.80 -9.10 19.41
CA LYS A 27 5.61 -8.30 19.76
C LYS A 27 5.18 -7.42 18.58
N ARG A 28 6.10 -6.68 17.99
CA ARG A 28 5.82 -5.78 16.85
C ARG A 28 5.29 -6.50 15.62
N LEU A 29 5.70 -7.74 15.41
CA LEU A 29 5.22 -8.58 14.30
C LEU A 29 3.99 -9.45 14.68
N GLY A 30 3.34 -9.22 15.84
CA GLY A 30 2.18 -9.98 16.27
C GLY A 30 2.46 -11.47 16.48
N LEU A 31 3.70 -11.82 16.83
CA LEU A 31 4.15 -13.21 17.03
C LEU A 31 4.28 -13.61 18.51
N TRP A 32 4.07 -12.66 19.43
CA TRP A 32 4.39 -12.90 20.83
C TRP A 32 3.57 -14.01 21.47
N ASP A 33 2.29 -14.10 21.13
CA ASP A 33 1.39 -15.15 21.68
C ASP A 33 1.74 -16.55 21.16
N LYS A 34 2.39 -16.60 19.99
CA LYS A 34 2.87 -17.81 19.34
C LYS A 34 4.36 -18.12 19.60
N ARG A 35 5.00 -17.40 20.52
CA ARG A 35 6.45 -17.49 20.79
C ARG A 35 6.97 -18.87 21.15
N ASN A 36 6.11 -19.72 21.71
CA ASN A 36 6.45 -21.09 22.14
C ASN A 36 5.94 -22.16 21.18
N ASP A 37 5.16 -21.78 20.17
CA ASP A 37 4.62 -22.71 19.18
C ASP A 37 5.74 -23.21 18.24
N GLN A 38 5.58 -24.43 17.75
CA GLN A 38 6.50 -24.97 16.76
C GLN A 38 6.29 -24.24 15.41
N ALA A 39 7.37 -23.81 14.75
CA ALA A 39 7.25 -23.07 13.49
C ALA A 39 6.48 -23.83 12.40
N ARG A 40 6.55 -25.18 12.40
CA ARG A 40 5.81 -26.03 11.44
C ARG A 40 4.29 -25.91 11.57
N THR A 41 3.77 -25.61 12.77
CA THR A 41 2.33 -25.52 13.06
C THR A 41 1.76 -24.12 12.79
N LEU A 42 2.61 -23.13 12.51
CA LEU A 42 2.19 -21.78 12.22
C LEU A 42 1.50 -21.70 10.84
N SER A 43 0.50 -20.82 10.70
CA SER A 43 -0.09 -20.46 9.41
C SER A 43 0.94 -19.78 8.49
N GLY A 44 0.61 -19.65 7.19
CA GLY A 44 1.49 -18.99 6.22
C GLY A 44 1.88 -17.57 6.61
N GLY A 45 0.91 -16.76 7.07
CA GLY A 45 1.15 -15.40 7.53
C GLY A 45 2.05 -15.33 8.77
N TYR A 46 1.86 -16.22 9.75
CA TYR A 46 2.76 -16.31 10.91
C TYR A 46 4.18 -16.75 10.52
N LYS A 47 4.32 -17.70 9.60
CA LYS A 47 5.64 -18.12 9.08
C LYS A 47 6.36 -16.99 8.38
N ARG A 48 5.65 -16.22 7.54
CA ARG A 48 6.22 -15.07 6.82
C ARG A 48 6.73 -14.01 7.78
N ARG A 49 5.93 -13.63 8.78
CA ARG A 49 6.36 -12.69 9.83
C ARG A 49 7.55 -13.20 10.64
N LEU A 50 7.60 -14.50 10.93
CA LEU A 50 8.74 -15.10 11.58
C LEU A 50 10.02 -15.02 10.71
N MET A 51 9.90 -15.16 9.39
CA MET A 51 11.03 -14.98 8.46
C MET A 51 11.51 -13.53 8.45
N ILE A 52 10.60 -12.55 8.49
CA ILE A 52 10.94 -11.13 8.62
C ILE A 52 11.67 -10.88 9.94
N ALA A 53 11.18 -11.42 11.08
CA ALA A 53 11.86 -11.31 12.36
C ALA A 53 13.29 -11.85 12.31
N LYS A 54 13.49 -13.01 11.66
CA LYS A 54 14.82 -13.60 11.45
C LYS A 54 15.74 -12.72 10.61
N ALA A 55 15.19 -12.11 9.54
CA ALA A 55 15.95 -11.26 8.64
C ALA A 55 16.37 -9.93 9.28
N LEU A 56 15.60 -9.45 10.27
CA LEU A 56 15.82 -8.16 10.90
C LEU A 56 16.64 -8.19 12.19
N ILE A 57 16.75 -9.34 12.85
CA ILE A 57 17.33 -9.40 14.21
C ILE A 57 18.78 -8.91 14.29
N HIS A 58 19.52 -8.97 13.18
CA HIS A 58 20.90 -8.51 13.08
C HIS A 58 21.05 -7.11 12.48
N GLU A 59 19.94 -6.37 12.31
CA GLU A 59 19.91 -4.98 11.81
C GLU A 59 20.65 -4.82 10.47
N PRO A 60 20.18 -5.48 9.39
CA PRO A 60 20.87 -5.46 8.10
C PRO A 60 20.80 -4.07 7.46
N LYS A 61 21.81 -3.71 6.65
CA LYS A 61 21.78 -2.50 5.82
C LYS A 61 20.86 -2.63 4.61
N LEU A 62 20.66 -3.85 4.13
CA LEU A 62 19.78 -4.19 3.01
C LEU A 62 18.85 -5.33 3.41
N LEU A 63 17.56 -5.15 3.21
CA LEU A 63 16.52 -6.15 3.45
C LEU A 63 15.77 -6.38 2.14
N ILE A 64 15.68 -7.65 1.73
CA ILE A 64 14.91 -8.06 0.54
C ILE A 64 13.71 -8.87 1.02
N LEU A 65 12.52 -8.45 0.65
CA LEU A 65 11.25 -9.05 1.05
C LEU A 65 10.46 -9.47 -0.19
N ASP A 66 10.06 -10.73 -0.21
CA ASP A 66 9.19 -11.25 -1.25
C ASP A 66 7.78 -11.41 -0.68
N GLU A 67 6.83 -10.61 -1.22
CA GLU A 67 5.42 -10.60 -0.82
C GLU A 67 5.22 -10.47 0.71
N PRO A 68 5.75 -9.44 1.39
CA PRO A 68 5.87 -9.42 2.86
C PRO A 68 4.53 -9.51 3.59
N THR A 69 3.43 -8.99 3.02
CA THR A 69 2.12 -8.97 3.67
C THR A 69 1.08 -9.88 3.03
N ALA A 70 1.46 -10.75 2.09
CA ALA A 70 0.52 -11.67 1.48
C ALA A 70 -0.08 -12.63 2.53
N GLY A 71 -1.42 -12.75 2.51
CA GLY A 71 -2.17 -13.58 3.46
C GLY A 71 -2.22 -13.04 4.89
N VAL A 72 -1.95 -11.74 5.06
CA VAL A 72 -2.08 -11.02 6.33
C VAL A 72 -3.38 -10.22 6.29
N ASP A 73 -4.12 -10.17 7.42
CA ASP A 73 -5.31 -9.34 7.56
C ASP A 73 -5.00 -7.84 7.46
N ILE A 74 -6.01 -7.03 7.18
CA ILE A 74 -5.85 -5.61 6.87
C ILE A 74 -5.22 -4.81 8.02
N GLU A 75 -5.63 -5.07 9.26
CA GLU A 75 -5.16 -4.33 10.42
C GLU A 75 -3.66 -4.59 10.64
N LEU A 76 -3.29 -5.87 10.69
CA LEU A 76 -1.91 -6.29 10.87
C LEU A 76 -1.02 -5.91 9.68
N ARG A 77 -1.56 -5.87 8.45
CA ARG A 77 -0.84 -5.38 7.27
C ARG A 77 -0.42 -3.93 7.45
N ARG A 78 -1.32 -3.06 7.94
CA ARG A 78 -1.01 -1.66 8.23
C ARG A 78 0.06 -1.50 9.30
N GLU A 79 -0.02 -2.29 10.38
CA GLU A 79 1.02 -2.31 11.42
C GLU A 79 2.39 -2.73 10.85
N MET A 80 2.41 -3.73 9.96
CA MET A 80 3.64 -4.15 9.29
C MET A 80 4.21 -3.08 8.36
N TRP A 81 3.37 -2.34 7.65
CA TRP A 81 3.82 -1.21 6.82
C TRP A 81 4.48 -0.11 7.66
N GLU A 82 3.86 0.28 8.76
CA GLU A 82 4.46 1.28 9.67
C GLU A 82 5.80 0.78 10.23
N PHE A 83 5.88 -0.49 10.60
CA PHE A 83 7.12 -1.10 11.04
C PHE A 83 8.22 -1.08 9.96
N LEU A 84 7.89 -1.41 8.70
CA LEU A 84 8.85 -1.36 7.59
C LEU A 84 9.29 0.08 7.28
N LYS A 85 8.39 1.05 7.33
CA LYS A 85 8.72 2.48 7.19
C LYS A 85 9.71 2.93 8.26
N GLU A 86 9.48 2.55 9.52
CA GLU A 86 10.39 2.88 10.62
C GLU A 86 11.79 2.29 10.40
N ILE A 87 11.89 1.01 10.02
CA ILE A 87 13.16 0.36 9.71
C ILE A 87 13.90 1.07 8.57
N ASN A 88 13.17 1.44 7.51
CA ASN A 88 13.74 2.19 6.39
C ASN A 88 14.24 3.57 6.83
N ASN A 89 13.47 4.29 7.65
CA ASN A 89 13.86 5.59 8.20
C ASN A 89 15.09 5.50 9.11
N ASN A 90 15.29 4.36 9.75
CA ASN A 90 16.47 4.07 10.58
C ASN A 90 17.70 3.63 9.75
N GLY A 91 17.63 3.70 8.42
CA GLY A 91 18.76 3.52 7.53
C GLY A 91 18.89 2.16 6.86
N THR A 92 17.95 1.22 7.04
CA THR A 92 17.90 -0.02 6.28
C THR A 92 17.30 0.23 4.90
N THR A 93 18.02 -0.09 3.84
CA THR A 93 17.44 -0.12 2.48
C THR A 93 16.53 -1.33 2.34
N ILE A 94 15.31 -1.13 1.86
CA ILE A 94 14.33 -2.21 1.66
C ILE A 94 14.02 -2.33 0.17
N ILE A 95 14.15 -3.54 -0.36
CA ILE A 95 13.63 -3.95 -1.65
C ILE A 95 12.50 -4.93 -1.37
N LEU A 96 11.33 -4.70 -1.93
CA LEU A 96 10.21 -5.63 -1.79
C LEU A 96 9.60 -5.95 -3.15
N THR A 97 9.10 -7.17 -3.30
CA THR A 97 8.20 -7.53 -4.38
C THR A 97 6.79 -7.62 -3.82
N THR A 98 5.82 -7.18 -4.59
CA THR A 98 4.41 -7.28 -4.22
C THR A 98 3.51 -7.22 -5.46
N HIS A 99 2.37 -7.87 -5.39
CA HIS A 99 1.28 -7.70 -6.34
C HIS A 99 0.17 -6.79 -5.76
N TYR A 100 0.33 -6.33 -4.52
CA TYR A 100 -0.58 -5.35 -3.90
C TYR A 100 -0.10 -3.95 -4.23
N LEU A 101 -0.77 -3.28 -5.16
CA LEU A 101 -0.40 -1.95 -5.61
C LEU A 101 -0.48 -0.91 -4.49
N GLU A 102 -1.45 -1.06 -3.57
CA GLU A 102 -1.55 -0.23 -2.37
C GLU A 102 -0.29 -0.34 -1.48
N GLU A 103 0.27 -1.55 -1.32
CA GLU A 103 1.52 -1.75 -0.58
C GLU A 103 2.69 -1.02 -1.23
N ALA A 104 2.81 -1.15 -2.57
CA ALA A 104 3.85 -0.45 -3.32
C ALA A 104 3.72 1.08 -3.17
N GLU A 105 2.49 1.62 -3.29
CA GLU A 105 2.23 3.06 -3.14
C GLU A 105 2.56 3.57 -1.74
N GLN A 106 2.23 2.80 -0.70
CA GLN A 106 2.46 3.18 0.69
C GLN A 106 3.92 3.08 1.13
N LEU A 107 4.70 2.14 0.58
CA LEU A 107 6.03 1.82 1.06
C LEU A 107 7.15 2.29 0.14
N CYS A 108 6.93 2.34 -1.18
CA CYS A 108 8.00 2.48 -2.15
C CYS A 108 8.13 3.92 -2.65
N ARG A 109 9.37 4.45 -2.64
CA ARG A 109 9.71 5.70 -3.31
C ARG A 109 10.01 5.52 -4.80
N ASN A 110 10.62 4.38 -5.12
CA ASN A 110 10.91 3.95 -6.49
C ASN A 110 10.21 2.63 -6.77
N ILE A 111 9.81 2.43 -8.00
CA ILE A 111 9.07 1.25 -8.43
C ILE A 111 9.63 0.73 -9.76
N GLY A 112 9.81 -0.58 -9.83
CA GLY A 112 10.04 -1.32 -11.07
C GLY A 112 8.81 -2.16 -11.39
N ILE A 113 8.24 -2.01 -12.57
CA ILE A 113 7.15 -2.86 -13.06
C ILE A 113 7.76 -3.92 -13.97
N ILE A 114 7.45 -5.17 -13.66
CA ILE A 114 7.94 -6.33 -14.41
C ILE A 114 6.74 -7.00 -15.09
N ASP A 115 6.86 -7.20 -16.40
CA ASP A 115 5.92 -7.98 -17.20
C ASP A 115 6.68 -8.95 -18.10
N HIS A 116 6.21 -10.19 -18.20
CA HIS A 116 6.85 -11.27 -18.97
C HIS A 116 8.37 -11.41 -18.78
N GLY A 117 8.90 -11.05 -17.58
CA GLY A 117 10.32 -11.14 -17.24
C GLY A 117 11.16 -9.92 -17.66
N GLU A 118 10.54 -8.90 -18.23
CA GLU A 118 11.17 -7.65 -18.60
C GLU A 118 10.72 -6.50 -17.70
N ILE A 119 11.62 -5.55 -17.43
CA ILE A 119 11.28 -4.34 -16.69
C ILE A 119 10.67 -3.34 -17.68
N ILE A 120 9.34 -3.16 -17.59
CA ILE A 120 8.59 -2.23 -18.46
C ILE A 120 8.55 -0.80 -17.91
N ALA A 121 8.83 -0.62 -16.63
CA ALA A 121 9.02 0.69 -16.01
C ALA A 121 10.02 0.60 -14.85
N ASP A 122 10.90 1.61 -14.75
CA ASP A 122 11.78 1.85 -13.61
C ASP A 122 11.81 3.35 -13.34
N THR A 123 11.09 3.78 -12.29
CA THR A 123 10.86 5.21 -12.04
C THR A 123 10.52 5.49 -10.57
N SER A 124 10.41 6.77 -10.19
CA SER A 124 9.87 7.12 -8.88
C SER A 124 8.34 6.92 -8.85
N MET A 125 7.81 6.54 -7.68
CA MET A 125 6.35 6.43 -7.46
C MET A 125 5.65 7.75 -7.84
N ARG A 126 6.25 8.88 -7.49
CA ARG A 126 5.71 10.21 -7.80
C ARG A 126 5.61 10.46 -9.30
N ASP A 127 6.65 10.11 -10.07
CA ASP A 127 6.66 10.34 -11.51
C ASP A 127 5.76 9.35 -12.24
N LEU A 128 5.64 8.13 -11.72
CA LEU A 128 4.67 7.16 -12.22
C LEU A 128 3.24 7.68 -12.07
N LEU A 129 2.85 8.11 -10.87
CA LEU A 129 1.51 8.65 -10.60
C LEU A 129 1.21 9.95 -11.36
N ARG A 130 2.24 10.70 -11.78
CA ARG A 130 2.07 11.88 -12.63
C ARG A 130 1.69 11.56 -14.07
N LYS A 131 1.89 10.32 -14.52
CA LYS A 131 1.52 9.89 -15.89
C LYS A 131 0.00 9.68 -16.05
N LEU A 132 -0.74 9.61 -14.96
CA LEU A 132 -2.20 9.58 -15.04
C LEU A 132 -2.71 10.90 -15.61
N ASP A 133 -3.33 10.86 -16.77
CA ASP A 133 -3.91 12.03 -17.42
C ASP A 133 -5.30 12.36 -16.89
N VAL A 134 -6.01 11.37 -16.41
CA VAL A 134 -7.37 11.46 -15.88
C VAL A 134 -7.42 10.90 -14.46
N GLN A 135 -8.18 11.52 -13.59
CA GLN A 135 -8.43 11.05 -12.22
C GLN A 135 -9.92 10.84 -12.02
N GLY A 136 -10.29 9.60 -11.68
CA GLY A 136 -11.66 9.26 -11.28
C GLY A 136 -11.93 9.67 -9.83
N PHE A 137 -13.07 10.32 -9.60
CA PHE A 137 -13.55 10.69 -8.27
C PHE A 137 -14.97 10.21 -8.07
N VAL A 138 -15.25 9.74 -6.87
CA VAL A 138 -16.57 9.44 -6.36
C VAL A 138 -16.97 10.55 -5.39
N LEU A 139 -18.10 11.18 -5.63
CA LEU A 139 -18.63 12.29 -4.86
C LEU A 139 -19.91 11.81 -4.16
N ASP A 140 -19.90 11.81 -2.84
CA ASP A 140 -21.09 11.53 -2.05
C ASP A 140 -21.87 12.83 -1.84
N LEU A 141 -23.15 12.84 -2.19
CA LEU A 141 -24.01 14.02 -2.18
C LEU A 141 -24.79 14.15 -0.86
N GLU A 142 -25.11 15.37 -0.47
CA GLU A 142 -25.96 15.65 0.69
C GLU A 142 -27.42 15.32 0.41
N ASN A 143 -27.91 15.64 -0.79
CA ASN A 143 -29.26 15.38 -1.24
C ASN A 143 -29.29 14.48 -2.47
N PRO A 144 -30.30 13.65 -2.63
CA PRO A 144 -30.40 12.77 -3.80
C PRO A 144 -30.66 13.56 -5.07
N LEU A 145 -30.17 13.03 -6.18
CA LEU A 145 -30.47 13.52 -7.53
C LEU A 145 -31.40 12.53 -8.22
N ASP A 146 -32.44 13.04 -8.86
CA ASP A 146 -33.37 12.24 -9.66
C ASP A 146 -32.85 12.04 -11.10
N GLU A 147 -32.04 13.00 -11.59
CA GLU A 147 -31.49 12.98 -12.95
C GLU A 147 -30.00 13.35 -12.96
N LEU A 148 -29.29 12.88 -13.98
CA LEU A 148 -27.88 13.21 -14.17
C LEU A 148 -27.71 14.70 -14.50
N PRO A 149 -26.97 15.49 -13.70
CA PRO A 149 -26.73 16.89 -13.98
C PRO A 149 -25.81 17.05 -15.20
N ASN A 150 -26.08 18.06 -16.02
CA ASN A 150 -25.15 18.42 -17.09
C ASN A 150 -24.08 19.38 -16.56
N ILE A 151 -22.83 18.95 -16.56
CA ILE A 151 -21.66 19.75 -16.10
C ILE A 151 -20.68 19.85 -17.26
N ASP A 152 -20.52 21.07 -17.75
CA ASP A 152 -19.70 21.32 -18.92
C ASP A 152 -18.26 20.89 -18.73
N GLY A 153 -17.83 20.04 -19.66
CA GLY A 153 -16.43 19.63 -19.74
C GLY A 153 -16.04 18.51 -18.78
N PHE A 154 -16.95 17.93 -18.01
CA PHE A 154 -16.68 16.78 -17.15
C PHE A 154 -17.55 15.59 -17.56
N GLU A 155 -16.95 14.42 -17.62
CA GLU A 155 -17.70 13.18 -17.76
C GLU A 155 -18.21 12.78 -16.39
N ILE A 156 -19.55 12.69 -16.28
CA ILE A 156 -20.20 12.34 -15.04
C ILE A 156 -21.11 11.14 -15.26
N ARG A 157 -21.20 10.28 -14.27
CA ARG A 157 -22.25 9.26 -14.19
C ARG A 157 -22.85 9.26 -12.79
N LEU A 158 -24.12 8.96 -12.72
CA LEU A 158 -24.85 8.75 -11.48
C LEU A 158 -24.78 7.24 -11.17
N GLU A 159 -24.09 6.85 -10.12
CA GLU A 159 -24.00 5.45 -9.70
C GLU A 159 -25.26 5.05 -8.90
N ASP A 160 -25.71 5.93 -8.04
CA ASP A 160 -26.97 5.90 -7.31
C ASP A 160 -27.43 7.34 -7.01
N PRO A 161 -28.66 7.59 -6.48
CA PRO A 161 -29.16 8.94 -6.24
C PRO A 161 -28.26 9.84 -5.38
N TYR A 162 -27.40 9.30 -4.55
CA TYR A 162 -26.50 10.02 -3.66
C TYR A 162 -25.05 10.00 -4.10
N THR A 163 -24.70 9.29 -5.20
CA THR A 163 -23.31 9.05 -5.60
C THR A 163 -23.07 9.45 -7.05
N LEU A 164 -22.31 10.53 -7.25
CA LEU A 164 -21.78 10.93 -8.55
C LEU A 164 -20.36 10.41 -8.74
N VAL A 165 -20.08 9.87 -9.90
CA VAL A 165 -18.72 9.51 -10.33
C VAL A 165 -18.31 10.40 -11.48
N THR A 166 -17.11 10.95 -11.43
CA THR A 166 -16.58 11.85 -12.44
C THR A 166 -15.12 11.59 -12.73
N ALA A 167 -14.72 11.83 -13.97
CA ALA A 167 -13.33 11.80 -14.41
C ALA A 167 -12.85 13.24 -14.66
N VAL A 168 -11.76 13.62 -14.01
CA VAL A 168 -11.15 14.96 -14.13
C VAL A 168 -9.81 14.83 -14.84
N ASP A 169 -9.74 15.40 -16.03
CA ASP A 169 -8.50 15.53 -16.79
C ASP A 169 -7.55 16.55 -16.14
N LYS A 170 -6.23 16.33 -16.25
CA LYS A 170 -5.20 17.23 -15.69
C LYS A 170 -5.29 18.68 -16.18
N SER A 171 -5.86 18.90 -17.37
CA SER A 171 -6.06 20.25 -17.92
C SER A 171 -7.18 21.01 -17.22
N LYS A 172 -8.00 20.33 -16.39
CA LYS A 172 -9.18 20.91 -15.73
C LYS A 172 -8.95 21.02 -14.22
N SER A 173 -9.58 22.03 -13.64
CA SER A 173 -9.54 22.26 -12.22
C SER A 173 -10.72 21.55 -11.52
N ILE A 174 -10.43 20.83 -10.47
CA ILE A 174 -11.50 20.28 -9.60
C ILE A 174 -12.35 21.39 -8.98
N ASN A 175 -11.80 22.61 -8.83
CA ASN A 175 -12.55 23.78 -8.36
C ASN A 175 -13.65 24.18 -9.35
N ASP A 176 -13.40 24.01 -10.66
CA ASP A 176 -14.41 24.33 -11.68
C ASP A 176 -15.57 23.34 -11.61
N LEU A 177 -15.28 22.07 -11.35
CA LEU A 177 -16.30 21.06 -11.09
C LEU A 177 -17.19 21.45 -9.88
N PHE A 178 -16.56 21.76 -8.74
CA PHE A 178 -17.31 22.17 -7.54
C PHE A 178 -18.06 23.48 -7.75
N GLY A 179 -17.51 24.43 -8.51
CA GLY A 179 -18.19 25.66 -8.88
C GLY A 179 -19.48 25.42 -9.66
N GLN A 180 -19.46 24.53 -10.65
CA GLN A 180 -20.63 24.16 -11.44
C GLN A 180 -21.67 23.38 -10.59
N LEU A 181 -21.21 22.41 -9.76
CA LEU A 181 -22.10 21.69 -8.84
C LEU A 181 -22.84 22.65 -7.89
N ASN A 182 -22.12 23.61 -7.31
CA ASN A 182 -22.72 24.63 -6.43
C ASN A 182 -23.75 25.51 -7.18
N THR A 183 -23.48 25.87 -8.44
CA THR A 183 -24.42 26.67 -9.26
C THR A 183 -25.71 25.88 -9.52
N LEU A 184 -25.63 24.56 -9.62
CA LEU A 184 -26.79 23.69 -9.76
C LEU A 184 -27.45 23.33 -8.42
N GLY A 185 -26.95 23.87 -7.29
CA GLY A 185 -27.48 23.60 -5.95
C GLY A 185 -27.11 22.21 -5.41
N ILE A 186 -26.13 21.56 -6.01
CA ILE A 186 -25.67 20.22 -5.62
C ILE A 186 -24.55 20.36 -4.59
N THR A 187 -24.80 19.89 -3.38
CA THR A 187 -23.83 19.90 -2.27
C THR A 187 -23.13 18.56 -2.15
N VAL A 188 -21.79 18.57 -2.26
CA VAL A 188 -20.96 17.40 -2.06
C VAL A 188 -20.59 17.29 -0.58
N LYS A 189 -20.89 16.15 0.03
CA LYS A 189 -20.60 15.83 1.43
C LYS A 189 -19.20 15.26 1.62
N SER A 190 -18.77 14.38 0.71
CA SER A 190 -17.43 13.79 0.71
C SER A 190 -16.98 13.50 -0.71
N MET A 191 -15.66 13.38 -0.87
CA MET A 191 -15.01 13.01 -2.12
C MET A 191 -13.92 11.97 -1.83
N ARG A 192 -13.88 10.96 -2.69
CA ARG A 192 -12.82 9.94 -2.67
C ARG A 192 -12.37 9.60 -4.09
N ASN A 193 -11.18 9.03 -4.25
CA ASN A 193 -10.78 8.50 -5.56
C ASN A 193 -11.65 7.29 -5.92
N GLU A 194 -11.99 7.13 -7.20
CA GLU A 194 -12.79 6.00 -7.71
C GLU A 194 -12.03 4.69 -7.60
N SER A 195 -10.75 4.69 -7.97
CA SER A 195 -9.88 3.52 -7.92
C SER A 195 -8.51 3.88 -7.36
N ASN A 196 -7.69 2.85 -7.09
CA ASN A 196 -6.28 3.06 -6.80
C ASN A 196 -5.57 3.53 -8.07
N ARG A 197 -5.02 4.75 -8.04
CA ARG A 197 -4.32 5.38 -9.17
C ARG A 197 -3.25 4.48 -9.81
N LEU A 198 -2.57 3.71 -8.99
CA LEU A 198 -1.52 2.82 -9.45
C LEU A 198 -2.09 1.61 -10.20
N GLU A 199 -3.31 1.16 -9.85
CA GLU A 199 -3.99 0.06 -10.50
C GLU A 199 -4.39 0.40 -11.95
N GLU A 200 -4.93 1.61 -12.16
CA GLU A 200 -5.25 2.12 -13.50
C GLU A 200 -4.00 2.17 -14.38
N LEU A 201 -2.93 2.78 -13.86
CA LEU A 201 -1.65 2.86 -14.59
C LEU A 201 -1.07 1.47 -14.92
N PHE A 202 -1.13 0.55 -13.96
CA PHE A 202 -0.63 -0.80 -14.18
C PHE A 202 -1.38 -1.52 -15.30
N ILE A 203 -2.72 -1.44 -15.29
CA ILE A 203 -3.57 -2.04 -16.33
C ILE A 203 -3.25 -1.44 -17.71
N ASP A 204 -3.10 -0.13 -17.80
CA ASP A 204 -2.82 0.56 -19.06
C ASP A 204 -1.42 0.22 -19.59
N MET A 205 -0.43 0.13 -18.71
CA MET A 205 0.94 -0.22 -19.09
C MET A 205 1.03 -1.67 -19.60
N VAL A 206 0.39 -2.63 -18.91
CA VAL A 206 0.41 -4.05 -19.32
C VAL A 206 -0.38 -4.29 -20.62
N LYS A 207 -1.41 -3.49 -20.93
CA LYS A 207 -2.15 -3.58 -22.19
C LYS A 207 -1.40 -3.01 -23.40
N THR A 208 -0.45 -2.12 -23.16
CA THR A 208 0.26 -1.39 -24.22
C THR A 208 1.53 -2.13 -24.67
N TYR A 209 1.99 -3.11 -23.92
CA TYR A 209 3.12 -3.99 -24.24
C TYR A 209 2.62 -5.39 -24.62
#